data_c4f6dc27f800e11a0c291c0bd57d67fc
#
_entry.id   c4f6dc27f800e11a0c291c0bd57d67fc
#
_cell.length_a   1.000
_cell.length_b   1.000
_cell.length_c   1.000
_cell.angle_alpha   90.00
_cell.angle_beta   90.00
_cell.angle_gamma   90.00
#
_symmetry.space_group_name_H-M   'P 1'
#
loop_
_entity.id
_entity.type
_entity.pdbx_description
1 polymer ?
#
loop_
_entity_poly.entity_id
_entity_poly.type
_entity_poly.pdbx_seq_one_letter_code
_entity_poly.pdbx_strand_id
1 'polypeptide(L)'
;MNWKELYTQKLTTAEKAIKAIRNNDRVIFAHAADVPQEITKALVAHKDDFHNVEIYHMLCLGDGAYTQPEMLSHFRHNTNFVGGNTRQAVNEDRADFIPCFFHELPHFFRNGT
;
A
#
# COMPACT_ATOMS: atom_id res chain seq x y z
N MET A 1 12.55 -4.41 -28.35
CA MET A 1 11.50 -4.97 -27.45
C MET A 1 10.16 -4.38 -27.85
N ASN A 2 9.19 -5.22 -28.19
CA ASN A 2 7.83 -4.73 -28.50
C ASN A 2 7.06 -4.50 -27.19
N TRP A 3 6.87 -3.21 -26.84
CA TRP A 3 6.23 -2.84 -25.59
C TRP A 3 4.76 -3.30 -25.52
N LYS A 4 4.07 -3.41 -26.66
CA LYS A 4 2.68 -3.90 -26.71
C LYS A 4 2.59 -5.39 -26.34
N GLU A 5 3.52 -6.19 -26.85
CA GLU A 5 3.60 -7.62 -26.49
C GLU A 5 3.93 -7.78 -25.01
N LEU A 6 4.89 -7.01 -24.50
CA LEU A 6 5.26 -7.02 -23.08
C LEU A 6 4.09 -6.61 -22.17
N TYR A 7 3.32 -5.58 -22.56
CA TYR A 7 2.12 -5.17 -21.84
C TYR A 7 1.09 -6.30 -21.81
N THR A 8 0.78 -6.90 -22.96
CA THR A 8 -0.20 -8.00 -23.06
C THR A 8 0.21 -9.21 -22.20
N GLN A 9 1.50 -9.54 -22.19
CA GLN A 9 2.03 -10.63 -21.36
C GLN A 9 1.93 -10.36 -19.86
N LYS A 10 2.06 -9.09 -19.45
CA LYS A 10 2.02 -8.69 -18.02
C LYS A 10 0.63 -8.34 -17.54
N LEU A 11 -0.31 -8.10 -18.43
CA LEU A 11 -1.69 -7.74 -18.06
C LEU A 11 -2.36 -8.89 -17.31
N THR A 12 -2.86 -8.58 -16.11
CA THR A 12 -3.53 -9.56 -15.26
C THR A 12 -4.63 -8.90 -14.43
N THR A 13 -5.41 -9.68 -13.69
CA THR A 13 -6.41 -9.16 -12.75
C THR A 13 -5.78 -8.78 -11.43
N ALA A 14 -6.46 -7.94 -10.64
CA ALA A 14 -6.00 -7.54 -9.31
C ALA A 14 -5.81 -8.76 -8.39
N GLU A 15 -6.75 -9.71 -8.39
CA GLU A 15 -6.70 -10.93 -7.58
C GLU A 15 -5.49 -11.82 -7.93
N LYS A 16 -5.06 -11.80 -9.18
CA LYS A 16 -3.84 -12.51 -9.57
C LYS A 16 -2.58 -11.72 -9.21
N ALA A 17 -2.64 -10.40 -9.36
CA ALA A 17 -1.50 -9.53 -9.06
C ALA A 17 -1.13 -9.58 -7.57
N ILE A 18 -2.10 -9.55 -6.66
CA ILE A 18 -1.84 -9.60 -5.22
C ILE A 18 -1.16 -10.90 -4.76
N LYS A 19 -1.26 -12.00 -5.51
CA LYS A 19 -0.58 -13.27 -5.21
C LYS A 19 0.95 -13.18 -5.28
N ALA A 20 1.49 -12.10 -5.86
CA ALA A 20 2.93 -11.83 -5.82
C ALA A 20 3.41 -11.34 -4.45
N ILE A 21 2.50 -10.86 -3.62
CA ILE A 21 2.79 -10.34 -2.28
C ILE A 21 2.92 -11.50 -1.30
N ARG A 22 3.94 -11.45 -0.45
CA ARG A 22 4.23 -12.44 0.58
C ARG A 22 4.02 -11.86 1.96
N ASN A 23 3.84 -12.72 2.95
CA ASN A 23 3.86 -12.29 4.35
C ASN A 23 5.17 -11.58 4.69
N ASN A 24 5.07 -10.51 5.47
CA ASN A 24 6.17 -9.63 5.87
C ASN A 24 6.77 -8.78 4.73
N ASP A 25 6.13 -8.72 3.57
CA ASP A 25 6.55 -7.82 2.50
C ASP A 25 6.18 -6.37 2.82
N ARG A 26 6.96 -5.46 2.25
CA ARG A 26 6.64 -4.05 2.15
C ARG A 26 6.13 -3.75 0.74
N VAL A 27 4.88 -3.34 0.64
CA VAL A 27 4.23 -3.01 -0.62
C VAL A 27 4.15 -1.51 -0.78
N ILE A 28 4.69 -0.99 -1.87
CA ILE A 28 4.69 0.43 -2.16
C ILE A 28 3.61 0.71 -3.19
N PHE A 29 2.64 1.56 -2.83
CA PHE A 29 1.62 2.03 -3.76
C PHE A 29 1.97 3.40 -4.31
N ALA A 30 1.52 3.68 -5.53
CA ALA A 30 1.42 5.04 -6.02
C ALA A 30 0.52 5.88 -5.09
N HIS A 31 0.72 7.18 -5.04
CA HIS A 31 0.05 8.05 -4.07
C HIS A 31 -0.93 9.02 -4.73
N ALA A 32 -1.73 9.65 -3.90
CA ALA A 32 -2.76 10.63 -4.30
C ALA A 32 -3.74 10.01 -5.31
N ALA A 33 -3.92 10.64 -6.46
CA ALA A 33 -4.84 10.20 -7.50
C ALA A 33 -4.47 8.84 -8.13
N ASP A 34 -3.20 8.41 -8.01
CA ASP A 34 -2.70 7.16 -8.58
C ASP A 34 -2.79 5.96 -7.64
N VAL A 35 -3.47 6.09 -6.49
CA VAL A 35 -3.72 4.95 -5.59
C VAL A 35 -4.42 3.84 -6.36
N PRO A 36 -3.85 2.60 -6.41
CA PRO A 36 -4.37 1.52 -7.23
C PRO A 36 -5.59 0.86 -6.55
N GLN A 37 -6.75 1.48 -6.67
CA GLN A 37 -7.96 1.11 -5.92
C GLN A 37 -8.39 -0.35 -6.13
N GLU A 38 -8.24 -0.90 -7.32
CA GLU A 38 -8.60 -2.31 -7.57
C GLU A 38 -7.65 -3.28 -6.84
N ILE A 39 -6.38 -2.92 -6.71
CA ILE A 39 -5.41 -3.69 -5.92
C ILE A 39 -5.75 -3.60 -4.43
N THR A 40 -6.06 -2.40 -3.90
CA THR A 40 -6.42 -2.23 -2.49
C THR A 40 -7.70 -2.98 -2.14
N LYS A 41 -8.72 -2.95 -3.01
CA LYS A 41 -9.96 -3.74 -2.84
C LYS A 41 -9.68 -5.24 -2.82
N ALA A 42 -8.85 -5.72 -3.76
CA ALA A 42 -8.49 -7.13 -3.80
C ALA A 42 -7.73 -7.58 -2.55
N LEU A 43 -6.80 -6.76 -2.04
CA LEU A 43 -6.08 -7.04 -0.77
C LEU A 43 -7.05 -7.16 0.41
N VAL A 44 -7.97 -6.21 0.56
CA VAL A 44 -8.96 -6.22 1.64
C VAL A 44 -9.90 -7.43 1.52
N ALA A 45 -10.34 -7.76 0.31
CA ALA A 45 -11.22 -8.92 0.06
C ALA A 45 -10.54 -10.26 0.37
N HIS A 46 -9.22 -10.33 0.20
CA HIS A 46 -8.40 -11.53 0.43
C HIS A 46 -7.47 -11.38 1.65
N LYS A 47 -7.84 -10.57 2.64
CA LYS A 47 -6.99 -10.24 3.79
C LYS A 47 -6.42 -11.46 4.51
N ASP A 48 -7.18 -12.53 4.59
CA ASP A 48 -6.81 -13.75 5.31
C ASP A 48 -5.62 -14.51 4.68
N ASP A 49 -5.29 -14.19 3.42
CA ASP A 49 -4.09 -14.70 2.74
C ASP A 49 -2.80 -13.97 3.18
N PHE A 50 -2.92 -12.87 3.95
CA PHE A 50 -1.80 -11.99 4.28
C PHE A 50 -1.59 -11.85 5.78
N HIS A 51 -0.33 -11.75 6.18
CA HIS A 51 0.08 -11.47 7.54
C HIS A 51 1.28 -10.53 7.57
N ASN A 52 1.20 -9.48 8.40
CA ASN A 52 2.26 -8.52 8.62
C ASN A 52 2.79 -7.87 7.33
N VAL A 53 1.90 -7.50 6.41
CA VAL A 53 2.26 -6.79 5.18
C VAL A 53 2.22 -5.29 5.44
N GLU A 54 3.34 -4.60 5.23
CA GLU A 54 3.38 -3.15 5.30
C GLU A 54 2.89 -2.55 3.97
N ILE A 55 1.93 -1.64 4.05
CA ILE A 55 1.45 -0.86 2.90
C ILE A 55 1.95 0.57 3.04
N TYR A 56 2.88 0.95 2.18
CA TYR A 56 3.45 2.29 2.16
C TYR A 56 2.97 3.10 0.96
N HIS A 57 2.50 4.28 1.22
CA HIS A 57 2.38 5.36 0.23
C HIS A 57 2.29 6.73 0.92
N MET A 58 2.76 7.75 0.22
CA MET A 58 2.91 9.07 0.81
C MET A 58 1.57 9.70 1.23
N LEU A 59 0.52 9.55 0.43
CA LEU A 59 -0.82 10.09 0.68
C LEU A 59 -1.88 9.16 0.10
N CYS A 60 -2.83 8.74 0.91
CA CYS A 60 -4.00 7.97 0.49
C CYS A 60 -5.15 8.90 0.10
N LEU A 61 -5.64 8.80 -1.14
CA LEU A 61 -6.91 9.40 -1.57
C LEU A 61 -8.01 8.36 -1.83
N GLY A 62 -7.74 7.06 -1.59
CA GLY A 62 -8.74 6.00 -1.62
C GLY A 62 -9.58 5.95 -0.34
N ASP A 63 -10.30 4.84 -0.16
CA ASP A 63 -11.12 4.61 1.03
C ASP A 63 -10.32 4.28 2.30
N GLY A 64 -9.04 3.89 2.15
CA GLY A 64 -8.19 3.49 3.27
C GLY A 64 -8.66 2.22 3.97
N ALA A 65 -9.44 1.37 3.32
CA ALA A 65 -10.09 0.21 3.92
C ALA A 65 -9.11 -0.76 4.60
N TYR A 66 -7.88 -0.88 4.09
CA TYR A 66 -6.81 -1.69 4.70
C TYR A 66 -6.30 -1.13 6.05
N THR A 67 -6.76 0.05 6.48
CA THR A 67 -6.41 0.64 7.79
C THR A 67 -7.49 0.42 8.87
N GLN A 68 -8.58 -0.26 8.55
CA GLN A 68 -9.66 -0.52 9.51
C GLN A 68 -9.19 -1.45 10.63
N PRO A 69 -9.81 -1.42 11.83
CA PRO A 69 -9.35 -2.20 12.98
C PRO A 69 -9.19 -3.69 12.70
N GLU A 70 -10.09 -4.28 11.92
CA GLU A 70 -10.08 -5.69 11.56
C GLU A 70 -8.96 -6.09 10.59
N MET A 71 -8.23 -5.10 10.05
CA MET A 71 -7.11 -5.33 9.14
C MET A 71 -5.76 -5.39 9.85
N LEU A 72 -5.69 -5.04 11.14
CA LEU A 72 -4.43 -4.81 11.86
C LEU A 72 -3.50 -6.04 11.90
N SER A 73 -4.05 -7.26 11.93
CA SER A 73 -3.25 -8.49 11.88
C SER A 73 -2.70 -8.83 10.50
N HIS A 74 -3.24 -8.19 9.47
CA HIS A 74 -2.93 -8.44 8.06
C HIS A 74 -2.04 -7.35 7.48
N PHE A 75 -2.39 -6.08 7.73
CA PHE A 75 -1.75 -4.92 7.13
C PHE A 75 -1.35 -3.87 8.16
N ARG A 76 -0.18 -3.26 7.95
CA ARG A 76 0.25 -2.04 8.65
C ARG A 76 0.45 -0.93 7.64
N HIS A 77 -0.31 0.14 7.75
CA HIS A 77 -0.16 1.29 6.86
C HIS A 77 0.95 2.22 7.36
N ASN A 78 1.79 2.68 6.44
CA ASN A 78 2.84 3.66 6.71
C ASN A 78 2.73 4.81 5.72
N THR A 79 2.69 6.05 6.22
CA THR A 79 2.41 7.24 5.41
C THR A 79 3.28 8.43 5.80
N ASN A 80 3.50 9.35 4.85
CA ASN A 80 4.18 10.62 5.11
C ASN A 80 3.22 11.80 5.23
N PHE A 81 1.96 11.63 4.79
CA PHE A 81 0.89 12.61 4.97
C PHE A 81 -0.35 11.94 5.53
N VAL A 82 -0.89 12.51 6.60
CA VAL A 82 -2.08 12.00 7.25
C VAL A 82 -3.32 12.63 6.63
N GLY A 83 -3.95 11.90 5.70
CA GLY A 83 -5.22 12.29 5.07
C GLY A 83 -6.42 12.04 5.97
N GLY A 84 -7.60 12.53 5.57
CA GLY A 84 -8.83 12.36 6.35
C GLY A 84 -9.24 10.89 6.54
N ASN A 85 -8.99 10.06 5.53
CA ASN A 85 -9.33 8.63 5.48
C ASN A 85 -8.36 7.71 6.26
N THR A 86 -7.15 8.19 6.60
CA THR A 86 -6.17 7.42 7.37
C THR A 86 -5.87 8.02 8.75
N ARG A 87 -6.38 9.23 9.02
CA ARG A 87 -6.12 9.97 10.28
C ARG A 87 -6.52 9.20 11.52
N GLN A 88 -7.68 8.57 11.49
CA GLN A 88 -8.15 7.81 12.63
C GLN A 88 -7.20 6.64 12.92
N ALA A 89 -6.75 5.93 11.89
CA ALA A 89 -5.82 4.81 12.06
C ALA A 89 -4.48 5.25 12.68
N VAL A 90 -3.96 6.41 12.27
CA VAL A 90 -2.73 6.99 12.87
C VAL A 90 -2.96 7.37 14.32
N ASN A 91 -4.06 8.04 14.64
CA ASN A 91 -4.37 8.47 16.01
C ASN A 91 -4.62 7.29 16.97
N GLU A 92 -5.05 6.15 16.46
CA GLU A 92 -5.32 4.93 17.20
C GLU A 92 -4.16 3.91 17.16
N ASP A 93 -2.98 4.32 16.71
CA ASP A 93 -1.78 3.48 16.58
C ASP A 93 -1.98 2.23 15.69
N ARG A 94 -2.85 2.35 14.70
CA ARG A 94 -3.08 1.30 13.67
C ARG A 94 -2.34 1.58 12.36
N ALA A 95 -1.73 2.75 12.24
CA ALA A 95 -0.91 3.17 11.11
C ALA A 95 0.25 4.04 11.59
N ASP A 96 1.33 4.03 10.83
CA ASP A 96 2.54 4.79 11.15
C ASP A 96 2.62 6.06 10.31
N PHE A 97 3.15 7.13 10.92
CA PHE A 97 3.43 8.38 10.26
C PHE A 97 4.92 8.69 10.32
N ILE A 98 5.55 8.85 9.16
CA ILE A 98 6.96 9.21 9.04
C ILE A 98 7.05 10.64 8.49
N PRO A 99 7.27 11.66 9.35
CA PRO A 99 7.47 13.02 8.90
C PRO A 99 8.81 13.14 8.16
N CYS A 100 8.79 13.70 6.97
CA CYS A 100 10.01 13.98 6.22
C CYS A 100 9.75 15.10 5.19
N PHE A 101 10.81 15.72 4.72
CA PHE A 101 10.71 16.55 3.52
C PHE A 101 10.56 15.69 2.27
N PHE A 102 9.82 16.17 1.30
CA PHE A 102 9.54 15.40 0.07
C PHE A 102 10.81 14.92 -0.65
N HIS A 103 11.85 15.74 -0.68
CA HIS A 103 13.13 15.40 -1.30
C HIS A 103 13.92 14.31 -0.56
N GLU A 104 13.54 13.97 0.67
CA GLU A 104 14.19 12.92 1.47
C GLU A 104 13.63 11.53 1.16
N LEU A 105 12.44 11.42 0.55
CA LEU A 105 11.82 10.14 0.23
C LEU A 105 12.74 9.14 -0.47
N PRO A 106 13.59 9.52 -1.45
CA PRO A 106 14.50 8.57 -2.09
C PRO A 106 15.50 7.92 -1.12
N HIS A 107 15.81 8.56 0.01
CA HIS A 107 16.72 8.01 1.01
C HIS A 107 16.13 6.80 1.73
N PHE A 108 14.81 6.79 2.00
CA PHE A 108 14.15 5.64 2.62
C PHE A 108 14.29 4.38 1.75
N PHE A 109 14.15 4.51 0.44
CA PHE A 109 14.30 3.38 -0.47
C PHE A 109 15.74 2.91 -0.61
N ARG A 110 16.72 3.83 -0.56
CA ARG A 110 18.14 3.50 -0.67
C ARG A 110 18.69 2.85 0.59
N ASN A 111 18.19 3.24 1.75
CA ASN A 111 18.70 2.80 3.05
C ASN A 111 17.90 1.62 3.64
N GLY A 112 16.83 1.19 2.97
CA GLY A 112 15.99 0.09 3.44
C GLY A 112 15.17 0.43 4.69
N THR A 113 14.90 1.71 4.88
CA THR A 113 14.12 2.19 6.02
C THR A 113 12.64 2.10 5.75
#